data_866c59335bd49a970db166fccf23d3c2
#
_entry.id   866c59335bd49a970db166fccf23d3c2
#
_cell.length_a   1.000
_cell.length_b   1.000
_cell.length_c   1.000
_cell.angle_alpha   90.00
_cell.angle_beta   90.00
_cell.angle_gamma   90.00
#
_symmetry.space_group_name_H-M   'P 1'
#
loop_
_entity.id
_entity.type
_entity.pdbx_description
1 polymer ?
#
loop_
_entity_poly.entity_id
_entity_poly.type
_entity_poly.pdbx_seq_one_letter_code
_entity_poly.pdbx_strand_id
1 'polypeptide(L)'
;MHLRSIALSGVAFCALLTPLAATAQAPAATVKPAPVADLIKKVDIAYNEFTLPNGLRVIVHTDRKAPVVAVSVWYNIGSKFEPKGRTGFAHLFEHLMFNGSENAPGDFFDPLKQVGATELNGTPNYDRTNDFETVPTPALEKALFLESDRMGYLLGAVTQEVLDEQRGVVQNEKRQGDNRPYGLIQYKLLDGLFSSDHPYGHSVIGSLADLDAASLDDVKGWFRNHYGPNNAVLVLA
;
A
#
# COMPACT_ATOMS: atom_id res chain seq x y z
N MET A 1 -84.79 -6.34 18.24
CA MET A 1 -85.43 -7.04 17.11
C MET A 1 -85.44 -6.10 15.94
N HIS A 2 -84.57 -6.25 14.98
CA HIS A 2 -84.67 -5.95 13.57
C HIS A 2 -83.30 -6.19 12.92
N LEU A 3 -83.15 -7.32 12.22
CA LEU A 3 -82.03 -7.60 11.35
C LEU A 3 -82.09 -6.61 10.19
N ARG A 4 -80.98 -5.97 9.88
CA ARG A 4 -80.80 -5.33 8.56
C ARG A 4 -79.69 -6.07 7.80
N SER A 5 -80.09 -6.68 6.73
CA SER A 5 -79.22 -7.32 5.72
C SER A 5 -78.43 -6.25 4.98
N ILE A 6 -77.12 -6.40 4.93
CA ILE A 6 -76.24 -5.59 4.07
C ILE A 6 -75.88 -6.45 2.87
N ALA A 7 -76.36 -6.03 1.69
CA ALA A 7 -75.99 -6.65 0.42
C ALA A 7 -74.56 -6.20 0.04
N LEU A 8 -73.65 -7.17 -0.16
CA LEU A 8 -72.33 -6.94 -0.78
C LEU A 8 -72.47 -6.93 -2.29
N SER A 9 -72.26 -5.77 -2.93
CA SER A 9 -72.12 -5.64 -4.37
C SER A 9 -70.67 -5.98 -4.75
N GLY A 10 -70.48 -7.14 -5.41
CA GLY A 10 -69.18 -7.52 -5.96
C GLY A 10 -68.88 -6.75 -7.24
N VAL A 11 -67.83 -5.94 -7.22
CA VAL A 11 -67.25 -5.33 -8.42
C VAL A 11 -66.24 -6.31 -9.03
N ALA A 12 -66.58 -6.89 -10.18
CA ALA A 12 -65.68 -7.73 -10.95
C ALA A 12 -64.63 -6.83 -11.63
N PHE A 13 -63.37 -6.91 -11.20
CA PHE A 13 -62.25 -6.26 -11.86
C PHE A 13 -61.71 -7.15 -12.97
N CYS A 14 -62.10 -6.89 -14.23
CA CYS A 14 -61.50 -7.53 -15.42
C CYS A 14 -60.09 -6.95 -15.63
N ALA A 15 -59.08 -7.67 -15.18
CA ALA A 15 -57.67 -7.34 -15.51
C ALA A 15 -57.40 -7.72 -16.98
N LEU A 16 -57.28 -6.74 -17.86
CA LEU A 16 -56.77 -6.89 -19.21
C LEU A 16 -55.25 -7.21 -19.12
N LEU A 17 -54.91 -8.49 -19.24
CA LEU A 17 -53.55 -8.97 -19.45
C LEU A 17 -53.12 -8.66 -20.88
N THR A 18 -52.47 -7.53 -21.11
CA THR A 18 -51.73 -7.31 -22.36
C THR A 18 -50.44 -8.15 -22.31
N PRO A 19 -50.19 -8.98 -23.36
CA PRO A 19 -48.91 -9.70 -23.38
C PRO A 19 -47.77 -8.69 -23.57
N LEU A 20 -46.88 -8.60 -22.58
CA LEU A 20 -45.59 -7.94 -22.78
C LEU A 20 -44.84 -8.73 -23.87
N ALA A 21 -44.66 -8.11 -25.03
CA ALA A 21 -43.80 -8.64 -26.06
C ALA A 21 -42.38 -8.68 -25.48
N ALA A 22 -41.86 -9.88 -25.21
CA ALA A 22 -40.45 -10.07 -24.83
C ALA A 22 -39.63 -9.64 -26.06
N THR A 23 -39.01 -8.47 -25.96
CA THR A 23 -37.99 -8.06 -26.94
C THR A 23 -36.83 -9.05 -26.82
N ALA A 24 -36.69 -9.90 -27.83
CA ALA A 24 -35.56 -10.79 -27.94
C ALA A 24 -34.28 -9.94 -27.92
N GLN A 25 -33.54 -10.04 -26.86
CA GLN A 25 -32.25 -9.38 -26.73
C GLN A 25 -31.32 -9.96 -27.79
N ALA A 26 -30.82 -9.11 -28.69
CA ALA A 26 -29.88 -9.55 -29.71
C ALA A 26 -28.73 -10.29 -29.05
N PRO A 27 -28.25 -11.41 -29.59
CA PRO A 27 -27.14 -12.14 -29.02
C PRO A 27 -25.95 -11.18 -28.86
N ALA A 28 -25.41 -11.08 -27.64
CA ALA A 28 -24.22 -10.28 -27.36
C ALA A 28 -23.14 -10.74 -28.35
N ALA A 29 -22.59 -9.78 -29.10
CA ALA A 29 -21.51 -10.09 -30.04
C ALA A 29 -20.40 -10.78 -29.23
N THR A 30 -20.06 -12.01 -29.57
CA THR A 30 -18.95 -12.74 -28.97
C THR A 30 -17.66 -12.04 -29.38
N VAL A 31 -17.17 -11.14 -28.53
CA VAL A 31 -15.87 -10.52 -28.72
C VAL A 31 -14.84 -11.62 -28.56
N LYS A 32 -14.17 -11.98 -29.65
CA LYS A 32 -13.07 -12.94 -29.60
C LYS A 32 -11.92 -12.30 -28.82
N PRO A 33 -11.42 -12.93 -27.76
CA PRO A 33 -10.29 -12.38 -27.02
C PRO A 33 -9.09 -12.16 -27.94
N ALA A 34 -8.49 -10.98 -27.89
CA ALA A 34 -7.25 -10.74 -28.64
C ALA A 34 -6.11 -11.59 -28.05
N PRO A 35 -5.22 -12.14 -28.87
CA PRO A 35 -4.03 -12.84 -28.39
C PRO A 35 -3.23 -11.93 -27.45
N VAL A 36 -2.75 -12.47 -26.33
CA VAL A 36 -1.97 -11.69 -25.33
C VAL A 36 -0.76 -11.01 -25.97
N ALA A 37 -0.09 -11.67 -26.91
CA ALA A 37 1.04 -11.11 -27.65
C ALA A 37 0.67 -9.84 -28.46
N ASP A 38 -0.56 -9.73 -28.94
CA ASP A 38 -1.03 -8.55 -29.66
C ASP A 38 -1.44 -7.42 -28.71
N LEU A 39 -1.88 -7.77 -27.51
CA LEU A 39 -2.17 -6.79 -26.46
C LEU A 39 -0.87 -6.17 -25.90
N ILE A 40 0.15 -6.97 -25.66
CA ILE A 40 1.47 -6.51 -25.19
C ILE A 40 2.09 -5.51 -26.16
N LYS A 41 1.98 -5.74 -27.48
CA LYS A 41 2.47 -4.82 -28.51
C LYS A 41 1.74 -3.46 -28.58
N LYS A 42 0.55 -3.36 -27.96
CA LYS A 42 -0.25 -2.13 -27.95
C LYS A 42 -0.01 -1.28 -26.68
N VAL A 43 0.64 -1.86 -25.67
CA VAL A 43 0.99 -1.15 -24.46
C VAL A 43 2.42 -0.65 -24.61
N ASP A 44 2.57 0.61 -24.99
CA ASP A 44 3.85 1.30 -25.05
C ASP A 44 3.80 2.47 -24.03
N ILE A 45 4.49 2.27 -22.90
CA ILE A 45 4.65 3.28 -21.87
C ILE A 45 6.06 3.82 -21.99
N ALA A 46 6.19 4.94 -22.72
CA ALA A 46 7.47 5.60 -22.90
C ALA A 46 7.98 6.15 -21.55
N TYR A 47 9.22 5.86 -21.22
CA TYR A 47 9.88 6.40 -20.02
C TYR A 47 11.35 6.71 -20.31
N ASN A 48 11.91 7.59 -19.50
CA ASN A 48 13.35 7.83 -19.44
C ASN A 48 13.92 7.17 -18.19
N GLU A 49 15.09 6.58 -18.31
CA GLU A 49 15.79 5.95 -17.19
C GLU A 49 17.23 6.44 -17.14
N PHE A 50 17.71 6.77 -15.94
CA PHE A 50 19.10 7.13 -15.68
C PHE A 50 19.50 6.80 -14.24
N THR A 51 20.79 6.78 -13.97
CA THR A 51 21.32 6.53 -12.63
C THR A 51 22.12 7.75 -12.17
N LEU A 52 21.85 8.22 -10.96
CA LEU A 52 22.60 9.31 -10.33
C LEU A 52 23.99 8.84 -9.85
N PRO A 53 24.93 9.74 -9.63
CA PRO A 53 26.30 9.37 -9.18
C PRO A 53 26.35 8.59 -7.86
N ASN A 54 25.32 8.75 -6.99
CA ASN A 54 25.18 8.02 -5.73
C ASN A 54 24.57 6.62 -5.89
N GLY A 55 24.26 6.19 -7.11
CA GLY A 55 23.70 4.88 -7.43
C GLY A 55 22.16 4.84 -7.46
N LEU A 56 21.45 5.93 -7.16
CA LEU A 56 20.00 5.97 -7.26
C LEU A 56 19.57 5.86 -8.72
N ARG A 57 18.80 4.83 -9.04
CA ARG A 57 18.15 4.65 -10.33
C ARG A 57 16.88 5.47 -10.38
N VAL A 58 16.68 6.24 -11.44
CA VAL A 58 15.53 7.10 -11.64
C VAL A 58 14.79 6.72 -12.91
N ILE A 59 13.48 6.53 -12.81
CA ILE A 59 12.57 6.26 -13.93
C ILE A 59 11.57 7.40 -14.00
N VAL A 60 11.42 8.02 -15.18
CA VAL A 60 10.49 9.12 -15.40
C VAL A 60 9.55 8.78 -16.55
N HIS A 61 8.27 8.67 -16.27
CA HIS A 61 7.20 8.61 -17.26
C HIS A 61 6.48 9.96 -17.31
N THR A 62 6.38 10.58 -18.48
CA THR A 62 5.72 11.88 -18.62
C THR A 62 4.34 11.72 -19.24
N ASP A 63 3.28 11.92 -18.46
CA ASP A 63 1.92 12.09 -18.93
C ASP A 63 1.37 13.46 -18.46
N ARG A 64 1.05 14.34 -19.41
CA ARG A 64 0.61 15.71 -19.11
C ARG A 64 -0.91 15.89 -19.08
N LYS A 65 -1.67 14.82 -18.90
CA LYS A 65 -3.15 14.87 -18.85
C LYS A 65 -3.68 15.50 -17.57
N ALA A 66 -2.92 15.44 -16.48
CA ALA A 66 -3.27 16.04 -15.19
C ALA A 66 -2.06 16.80 -14.60
N PRO A 67 -2.28 17.90 -13.85
CA PRO A 67 -1.21 18.69 -13.25
C PRO A 67 -0.73 18.09 -11.92
N VAL A 68 -0.48 16.80 -11.89
CA VAL A 68 0.00 16.03 -10.73
C VAL A 68 1.19 15.19 -11.11
N VAL A 69 1.97 14.78 -10.11
CA VAL A 69 3.09 13.85 -10.25
C VAL A 69 2.97 12.80 -9.16
N ALA A 70 2.98 11.54 -9.54
CA ALA A 70 3.21 10.44 -8.61
C ALA A 70 4.72 10.31 -8.37
N VAL A 71 5.11 10.35 -7.11
CA VAL A 71 6.48 10.12 -6.63
C VAL A 71 6.47 8.79 -5.88
N SER A 72 7.34 7.87 -6.26
CA SER A 72 7.41 6.58 -5.57
C SER A 72 8.85 6.10 -5.45
N VAL A 73 9.28 5.84 -4.22
CA VAL A 73 10.61 5.28 -3.92
C VAL A 73 10.46 3.80 -3.57
N TRP A 74 11.19 2.95 -4.27
CA TRP A 74 11.19 1.51 -4.12
C TRP A 74 12.54 1.05 -3.58
N TYR A 75 12.55 0.50 -2.37
CA TYR A 75 13.73 -0.10 -1.76
C TYR A 75 13.73 -1.61 -1.98
N ASN A 76 14.86 -2.17 -2.43
CA ASN A 76 15.04 -3.62 -2.57
C ASN A 76 15.35 -4.26 -1.21
N ILE A 77 14.45 -4.06 -0.27
CA ILE A 77 14.51 -4.60 1.08
C ILE A 77 13.08 -4.90 1.56
N GLY A 78 12.87 -6.07 2.10
CA GLY A 78 11.59 -6.51 2.66
C GLY A 78 11.82 -7.55 3.73
N SER A 79 10.74 -8.13 4.27
CA SER A 79 10.82 -9.01 5.44
C SER A 79 11.62 -10.29 5.21
N LYS A 80 11.81 -10.74 3.96
CA LYS A 80 12.66 -11.92 3.67
C LYS A 80 14.13 -11.77 4.07
N PHE A 81 14.60 -10.54 4.24
CA PHE A 81 15.97 -10.22 4.63
C PHE A 81 16.15 -10.07 6.14
N GLU A 82 15.05 -10.17 6.91
CA GLU A 82 15.07 -10.02 8.35
C GLU A 82 15.85 -11.17 9.00
N PRO A 83 16.80 -10.85 9.90
CA PRO A 83 17.51 -11.90 10.64
C PRO A 83 16.55 -12.66 11.55
N LYS A 84 16.87 -13.91 11.84
CA LYS A 84 16.12 -14.72 12.80
C LYS A 84 16.10 -14.04 14.19
N GLY A 85 14.92 -13.92 14.78
CA GLY A 85 14.71 -13.20 16.02
C GLY A 85 14.63 -11.68 15.88
N ARG A 86 14.42 -11.20 14.64
CA ARG A 86 14.26 -9.77 14.30
C ARG A 86 13.16 -9.58 13.23
N THR A 87 12.11 -10.40 13.29
CA THR A 87 10.99 -10.30 12.34
C THR A 87 10.13 -9.07 12.64
N GLY A 88 9.64 -8.43 11.57
CA GLY A 88 8.84 -7.20 11.65
C GLY A 88 9.63 -5.91 11.44
N PHE A 89 10.95 -5.98 11.13
CA PHE A 89 11.78 -4.78 10.92
C PHE A 89 11.34 -3.99 9.69
N ALA A 90 11.00 -4.64 8.58
CA ALA A 90 10.54 -3.94 7.38
C ALA A 90 9.29 -3.10 7.67
N HIS A 91 8.36 -3.62 8.45
CA HIS A 91 7.15 -2.90 8.85
C HIS A 91 7.44 -1.81 9.91
N LEU A 92 8.26 -2.10 10.90
CA LEU A 92 8.68 -1.10 11.88
C LEU A 92 9.39 0.09 11.19
N PHE A 93 10.19 -0.18 10.16
CA PHE A 93 10.85 0.86 9.39
C PHE A 93 9.91 1.73 8.59
N GLU A 94 8.84 1.17 7.99
CA GLU A 94 7.79 1.98 7.38
C GLU A 94 7.29 3.03 8.37
N HIS A 95 6.96 2.64 9.60
CA HIS A 95 6.51 3.57 10.63
C HIS A 95 7.57 4.60 11.00
N LEU A 96 8.83 4.19 11.17
CA LEU A 96 9.92 5.11 11.49
C LEU A 96 10.16 6.14 10.39
N MET A 97 9.99 5.75 9.12
CA MET A 97 10.15 6.64 7.97
C MET A 97 9.03 7.68 7.86
N PHE A 98 7.90 7.49 8.54
CA PHE A 98 6.81 8.47 8.62
C PHE A 98 6.98 9.48 9.77
N ASN A 99 7.93 9.29 10.67
CA ASN A 99 8.19 10.17 11.82
C ASN A 99 9.15 11.34 11.54
N GLY A 100 9.41 11.62 10.25
CA GLY A 100 10.28 12.70 9.86
C GLY A 100 11.77 12.34 9.86
N SER A 101 12.60 13.35 9.59
CA SER A 101 14.05 13.26 9.41
C SER A 101 14.74 14.47 10.02
N GLU A 102 16.08 14.53 9.99
CA GLU A 102 16.85 15.60 10.64
C GLU A 102 16.46 17.01 10.21
N ASN A 103 16.21 17.22 8.90
CA ASN A 103 15.89 18.54 8.35
C ASN A 103 14.39 18.74 8.11
N ALA A 104 13.58 17.69 8.29
CA ALA A 104 12.13 17.70 8.20
C ALA A 104 11.52 16.98 9.41
N PRO A 105 11.62 17.54 10.62
CA PRO A 105 11.12 16.92 11.84
C PRO A 105 9.57 16.90 11.86
N GLY A 106 8.99 15.93 12.57
CA GLY A 106 7.55 15.75 12.72
C GLY A 106 6.98 14.70 11.78
N ASP A 107 5.68 14.74 11.56
CA ASP A 107 4.99 13.81 10.65
C ASP A 107 5.40 14.08 9.19
N PHE A 108 5.91 13.06 8.50
CA PHE A 108 6.34 13.14 7.11
C PHE A 108 5.21 13.57 6.16
N PHE A 109 3.99 13.17 6.45
CA PHE A 109 2.84 13.47 5.60
C PHE A 109 2.29 14.89 5.77
N ASP A 110 2.51 15.54 6.91
CA ASP A 110 1.93 16.86 7.18
C ASP A 110 2.37 17.94 6.18
N PRO A 111 3.66 18.12 5.86
CA PRO A 111 4.07 19.10 4.85
C PRO A 111 3.58 18.75 3.44
N LEU A 112 3.33 17.46 3.16
CA LEU A 112 2.77 17.00 1.88
C LEU A 112 1.26 17.27 1.80
N LYS A 113 0.50 17.00 2.87
CA LYS A 113 -0.94 17.33 2.97
C LYS A 113 -1.19 18.82 2.78
N GLN A 114 -0.33 19.69 3.34
CA GLN A 114 -0.42 21.14 3.21
C GLN A 114 -0.31 21.64 1.76
N VAL A 115 0.36 20.91 0.89
CA VAL A 115 0.49 21.25 -0.54
C VAL A 115 -0.51 20.49 -1.42
N GLY A 116 -1.46 19.76 -0.82
CA GLY A 116 -2.51 19.06 -1.53
C GLY A 116 -2.10 17.68 -2.06
N ALA A 117 -1.11 17.03 -1.45
CA ALA A 117 -0.76 15.65 -1.78
C ALA A 117 -1.90 14.68 -1.45
N THR A 118 -1.98 13.63 -2.25
CA THR A 118 -2.91 12.51 -2.10
C THR A 118 -2.17 11.18 -2.18
N GLU A 119 -2.84 10.08 -1.87
CA GLU A 119 -2.30 8.72 -1.97
C GLU A 119 -1.00 8.52 -1.17
N LEU A 120 -0.89 9.23 -0.04
CA LEU A 120 0.25 9.16 0.88
C LEU A 120 0.27 7.81 1.59
N ASN A 121 1.29 6.98 1.34
CA ASN A 121 1.42 5.69 2.03
C ASN A 121 2.81 5.06 1.86
N GLY A 122 3.05 3.99 2.62
CA GLY A 122 4.10 3.01 2.41
C GLY A 122 3.52 1.61 2.35
N THR A 123 4.25 0.68 1.78
CA THR A 123 3.85 -0.73 1.78
C THR A 123 5.06 -1.64 1.92
N PRO A 124 5.29 -2.22 3.10
CA PRO A 124 6.29 -3.27 3.26
C PRO A 124 5.76 -4.59 2.68
N ASN A 125 6.67 -5.38 2.11
CA ASN A 125 6.37 -6.70 1.59
C ASN A 125 7.54 -7.65 1.88
N TYR A 126 7.47 -8.90 1.42
CA TYR A 126 8.56 -9.86 1.57
C TYR A 126 9.82 -9.43 0.82
N ASP A 127 9.69 -8.91 -0.39
CA ASP A 127 10.80 -8.64 -1.30
C ASP A 127 11.24 -7.18 -1.33
N ARG A 128 10.33 -6.25 -1.01
CA ARG A 128 10.52 -4.83 -1.21
C ARG A 128 9.75 -4.00 -0.19
N THR A 129 10.17 -2.77 0.00
CA THR A 129 9.38 -1.71 0.64
C THR A 129 9.28 -0.55 -0.33
N ASN A 130 8.09 0.05 -0.46
CA ASN A 130 7.96 1.27 -1.22
C ASN A 130 7.14 2.31 -0.47
N ASP A 131 7.51 3.55 -0.69
CA ASP A 131 6.84 4.73 -0.21
C ASP A 131 6.37 5.54 -1.41
N PHE A 132 5.21 6.17 -1.32
CA PHE A 132 4.66 6.91 -2.45
C PHE A 132 3.68 7.99 -2.02
N GLU A 133 3.61 9.02 -2.84
CA GLU A 133 2.65 10.11 -2.78
C GLU A 133 2.34 10.64 -4.19
N THR A 134 1.16 11.24 -4.34
CA THR A 134 0.79 12.01 -5.53
C THR A 134 0.69 13.48 -5.13
N VAL A 135 1.48 14.33 -5.77
CA VAL A 135 1.55 15.77 -5.47
C VAL A 135 1.15 16.61 -6.67
N PRO A 136 0.57 17.80 -6.47
CA PRO A 136 0.48 18.81 -7.54
C PRO A 136 1.86 19.12 -8.10
N THR A 137 1.97 19.30 -9.43
CA THR A 137 3.25 19.55 -10.11
C THR A 137 4.14 20.62 -9.45
N PRO A 138 3.60 21.78 -8.95
CA PRO A 138 4.43 22.78 -8.26
C PRO A 138 5.02 22.30 -6.92
N ALA A 139 4.52 21.21 -6.36
CA ALA A 139 5.00 20.66 -5.09
C ALA A 139 6.04 19.54 -5.26
N LEU A 140 6.42 19.20 -6.49
CA LEU A 140 7.38 18.12 -6.78
C LEU A 140 8.71 18.33 -6.06
N GLU A 141 9.27 19.53 -6.06
CA GLU A 141 10.54 19.82 -5.37
C GLU A 141 10.44 19.56 -3.87
N LYS A 142 9.30 19.86 -3.25
CA LYS A 142 9.07 19.59 -1.83
C LYS A 142 9.01 18.09 -1.56
N ALA A 143 8.31 17.31 -2.39
CA ALA A 143 8.25 15.86 -2.26
C ALA A 143 9.64 15.24 -2.41
N LEU A 144 10.39 15.63 -3.44
CA LEU A 144 11.76 15.15 -3.66
C LEU A 144 12.72 15.54 -2.51
N PHE A 145 12.55 16.73 -1.93
CA PHE A 145 13.31 17.14 -0.74
C PHE A 145 13.03 16.19 0.43
N LEU A 146 11.76 15.96 0.75
CA LEU A 146 11.36 15.10 1.87
C LEU A 146 11.82 13.66 1.67
N GLU A 147 11.67 13.11 0.46
CA GLU A 147 12.16 11.77 0.11
C GLU A 147 13.68 11.65 0.25
N SER A 148 14.41 12.64 -0.26
CA SER A 148 15.89 12.65 -0.17
C SER A 148 16.37 12.84 1.27
N ASP A 149 15.65 13.64 2.08
CA ASP A 149 16.01 13.86 3.47
C ASP A 149 15.80 12.61 4.32
N ARG A 150 14.66 11.93 4.19
CA ARG A 150 14.49 10.66 4.91
C ARG A 150 15.43 9.57 4.41
N MET A 151 15.80 9.53 3.13
CA MET A 151 16.79 8.58 2.60
C MET A 151 18.19 8.82 3.17
N GLY A 152 18.60 10.08 3.33
CA GLY A 152 19.94 10.45 3.76
C GLY A 152 20.09 10.73 5.25
N TYR A 153 19.05 11.27 5.90
CA TYR A 153 19.11 11.89 7.21
C TYR A 153 18.06 11.39 8.20
N LEU A 154 17.47 10.21 7.96
CA LEU A 154 16.47 9.60 8.86
C LEU A 154 17.06 9.36 10.26
N LEU A 155 18.28 8.82 10.34
CA LEU A 155 18.83 8.26 11.59
C LEU A 155 19.04 9.28 12.69
N GLY A 156 19.20 10.56 12.36
CA GLY A 156 19.29 11.63 13.34
C GLY A 156 17.99 11.88 14.07
N ALA A 157 16.85 11.60 13.43
CA ALA A 157 15.53 11.71 14.03
C ALA A 157 15.08 10.44 14.79
N VAL A 158 15.72 9.29 14.54
CA VAL A 158 15.39 8.03 15.22
C VAL A 158 16.06 7.97 16.60
N THR A 159 15.30 8.35 17.61
CA THR A 159 15.66 8.25 19.03
C THR A 159 15.10 6.98 19.67
N GLN A 160 15.52 6.69 20.92
CA GLN A 160 14.94 5.57 21.67
C GLN A 160 13.44 5.78 21.91
N GLU A 161 13.03 7.02 22.18
CA GLU A 161 11.63 7.38 22.41
C GLU A 161 10.78 7.12 21.17
N VAL A 162 11.22 7.58 19.99
CA VAL A 162 10.54 7.32 18.70
C VAL A 162 10.47 5.83 18.40
N LEU A 163 11.55 5.08 18.64
CA LEU A 163 11.55 3.64 18.47
C LEU A 163 10.53 2.94 19.38
N ASP A 164 10.48 3.31 20.65
CA ASP A 164 9.58 2.70 21.63
C ASP A 164 8.12 3.02 21.32
N GLU A 165 7.83 4.24 20.87
CA GLU A 165 6.50 4.65 20.41
C GLU A 165 6.07 3.83 19.19
N GLN A 166 6.87 3.81 18.13
CA GLN A 166 6.50 3.11 16.89
C GLN A 166 6.45 1.59 17.05
N ARG A 167 7.30 1.01 17.89
CA ARG A 167 7.18 -0.38 18.31
C ARG A 167 5.81 -0.66 18.95
N GLY A 168 5.36 0.23 19.83
CA GLY A 168 4.05 0.13 20.46
C GLY A 168 2.91 0.19 19.46
N VAL A 169 3.00 1.06 18.44
CA VAL A 169 2.01 1.17 17.36
C VAL A 169 1.95 -0.14 16.56
N VAL A 170 3.07 -0.64 16.05
CA VAL A 170 3.14 -1.89 15.27
C VAL A 170 2.61 -3.09 16.06
N GLN A 171 2.97 -3.18 17.35
CA GLN A 171 2.45 -4.25 18.22
C GLN A 171 0.93 -4.16 18.42
N ASN A 172 0.40 -2.94 18.51
CA ASN A 172 -1.04 -2.71 18.65
C ASN A 172 -1.77 -3.09 17.36
N GLU A 173 -1.25 -2.72 16.20
CA GLU A 173 -1.78 -3.13 14.90
C GLU A 173 -1.81 -4.65 14.75
N LYS A 174 -0.73 -5.32 15.15
CA LYS A 174 -0.70 -6.79 15.16
C LYS A 174 -1.79 -7.37 16.04
N ARG A 175 -1.96 -6.89 17.28
CA ARG A 175 -3.00 -7.36 18.19
C ARG A 175 -4.40 -7.11 17.61
N GLN A 176 -4.63 -5.96 16.99
CA GLN A 176 -5.90 -5.65 16.33
C GLN A 176 -6.16 -6.55 15.13
N GLY A 177 -5.13 -6.80 14.31
CA GLY A 177 -5.21 -7.71 13.17
C GLY A 177 -5.54 -9.14 13.59
N ASP A 178 -4.83 -9.65 14.59
CA ASP A 178 -4.98 -11.01 15.12
C ASP A 178 -6.39 -11.24 15.73
N ASN A 179 -6.99 -10.21 16.32
CA ASN A 179 -8.31 -10.27 16.95
C ASN A 179 -9.50 -10.14 15.96
N ARG A 180 -9.25 -9.86 14.68
CA ARG A 180 -10.32 -9.81 13.67
C ARG A 180 -10.79 -11.23 13.30
N PRO A 181 -12.04 -11.40 12.85
CA PRO A 181 -12.46 -12.65 12.24
C PRO A 181 -11.49 -13.07 11.14
N TYR A 182 -11.01 -14.31 11.18
CA TYR A 182 -9.98 -14.85 10.27
C TYR A 182 -8.60 -14.19 10.35
N GLY A 183 -8.31 -13.34 11.34
CA GLY A 183 -7.05 -12.62 11.48
C GLY A 183 -5.80 -13.50 11.51
N LEU A 184 -5.93 -14.75 11.98
CA LEU A 184 -4.82 -15.71 12.07
C LEU A 184 -4.65 -16.60 10.82
N ILE A 185 -5.52 -16.47 9.80
CA ILE A 185 -5.51 -17.39 8.66
C ILE A 185 -4.20 -17.29 7.88
N GLN A 186 -3.65 -16.08 7.72
CA GLN A 186 -2.42 -15.88 6.97
C GLN A 186 -1.23 -16.58 7.64
N TYR A 187 -1.13 -16.56 8.95
CA TYR A 187 -0.06 -17.28 9.67
C TYR A 187 -0.16 -18.79 9.43
N LYS A 188 -1.37 -19.36 9.45
CA LYS A 188 -1.60 -20.76 9.17
C LYS A 188 -1.27 -21.15 7.73
N LEU A 189 -1.53 -20.25 6.78
CA LEU A 189 -1.13 -20.46 5.39
C LEU A 189 0.38 -20.44 5.23
N LEU A 190 1.07 -19.50 5.88
CA LEU A 190 2.53 -19.42 5.86
C LEU A 190 3.16 -20.68 6.51
N ASP A 191 2.69 -21.09 7.68
CA ASP A 191 3.13 -22.31 8.37
C ASP A 191 2.94 -23.57 7.52
N GLY A 192 1.90 -23.59 6.68
CA GLY A 192 1.62 -24.73 5.80
C GLY A 192 2.39 -24.73 4.48
N LEU A 193 2.84 -23.57 4.02
CA LEU A 193 3.52 -23.40 2.73
C LEU A 193 5.05 -23.35 2.86
N PHE A 194 5.56 -22.81 3.97
CA PHE A 194 6.98 -22.55 4.17
C PHE A 194 7.46 -23.13 5.50
N SER A 195 8.69 -23.63 5.53
CA SER A 195 9.36 -23.96 6.79
C SER A 195 9.69 -22.69 7.57
N SER A 196 9.84 -22.79 8.88
CA SER A 196 10.21 -21.65 9.75
C SER A 196 11.58 -21.02 9.44
N ASP A 197 12.43 -21.72 8.68
CA ASP A 197 13.75 -21.24 8.26
C ASP A 197 13.70 -20.63 6.83
N HIS A 198 12.56 -20.74 6.15
CA HIS A 198 12.40 -20.12 4.83
C HIS A 198 12.24 -18.59 4.99
N PRO A 199 12.84 -17.75 4.12
CA PRO A 199 12.69 -16.30 4.19
C PRO A 199 11.24 -15.79 4.20
N TYR A 200 10.30 -16.54 3.65
CA TYR A 200 8.87 -16.25 3.69
C TYR A 200 8.13 -17.01 4.80
N GLY A 201 8.84 -17.68 5.69
CA GLY A 201 8.27 -18.46 6.79
C GLY A 201 7.71 -17.64 7.95
N HIS A 202 7.69 -16.30 7.84
CA HIS A 202 7.12 -15.42 8.84
C HIS A 202 6.29 -14.31 8.17
N SER A 203 5.42 -13.66 8.92
CA SER A 203 4.62 -12.55 8.42
C SER A 203 5.44 -11.26 8.37
N VAL A 204 5.09 -10.34 7.48
CA VAL A 204 5.74 -9.02 7.34
C VAL A 204 5.62 -8.18 8.62
N ILE A 205 4.51 -8.30 9.37
CA ILE A 205 4.33 -7.60 10.65
C ILE A 205 5.22 -8.18 11.77
N GLY A 206 5.78 -9.37 11.58
CA GLY A 206 6.68 -10.02 12.52
C GLY A 206 6.01 -10.60 13.76
N SER A 207 6.82 -10.89 14.78
CA SER A 207 6.38 -11.36 16.08
C SER A 207 6.50 -10.26 17.15
N LEU A 208 5.60 -10.31 18.16
CA LEU A 208 5.68 -9.37 19.28
C LEU A 208 7.02 -9.49 20.04
N ALA A 209 7.53 -10.70 20.19
CA ALA A 209 8.79 -10.96 20.88
C ALA A 209 10.00 -10.37 20.14
N ASP A 210 10.03 -10.50 18.81
CA ASP A 210 11.11 -9.94 17.98
C ASP A 210 11.07 -8.40 17.96
N LEU A 211 9.87 -7.82 17.90
CA LEU A 211 9.69 -6.38 18.01
C LEU A 211 10.15 -5.85 19.38
N ASP A 212 9.85 -6.56 20.48
CA ASP A 212 10.34 -6.20 21.81
C ASP A 212 11.87 -6.27 21.93
N ALA A 213 12.47 -7.23 21.24
CA ALA A 213 13.92 -7.43 21.25
C ALA A 213 14.69 -6.45 20.35
N ALA A 214 14.01 -5.66 19.51
CA ALA A 214 14.64 -4.70 18.60
C ALA A 214 15.30 -3.56 19.38
N SER A 215 16.62 -3.46 19.31
CA SER A 215 17.39 -2.35 19.89
C SER A 215 17.53 -1.19 18.90
N LEU A 216 17.85 0.00 19.42
CA LEU A 216 18.14 1.17 18.58
C LEU A 216 19.32 0.92 17.64
N ASP A 217 20.34 0.18 18.08
CA ASP A 217 21.50 -0.16 17.26
C ASP A 217 21.14 -1.15 16.13
N ASP A 218 20.30 -2.14 16.41
CA ASP A 218 19.77 -3.04 15.38
C ASP A 218 19.03 -2.25 14.31
N VAL A 219 18.15 -1.34 14.71
CA VAL A 219 17.38 -0.49 13.83
C VAL A 219 18.28 0.41 12.99
N LYS A 220 19.22 1.12 13.60
CA LYS A 220 20.16 1.97 12.86
C LYS A 220 21.09 1.18 11.95
N GLY A 221 21.46 -0.04 12.34
CA GLY A 221 22.23 -0.95 11.51
C GLY A 221 21.45 -1.42 10.28
N TRP A 222 20.19 -1.78 10.47
CA TRP A 222 19.29 -2.17 9.38
C TRP A 222 19.16 -1.08 8.31
N PHE A 223 18.90 0.17 8.73
CA PHE A 223 18.81 1.30 7.82
C PHE A 223 20.10 1.49 7.01
N ARG A 224 21.26 1.59 7.69
CA ARG A 224 22.54 1.80 7.01
C ARG A 224 22.85 0.75 5.96
N ASN A 225 22.42 -0.48 6.20
CA ASN A 225 22.72 -1.59 5.32
C ASN A 225 21.77 -1.69 4.11
N HIS A 226 20.56 -1.15 4.22
CA HIS A 226 19.51 -1.48 3.25
C HIS A 226 18.81 -0.27 2.62
N TYR A 227 18.73 0.89 3.29
CA TYR A 227 17.96 2.05 2.82
C TYR A 227 18.83 3.14 2.16
N GLY A 228 19.83 2.72 1.40
CA GLY A 228 20.67 3.64 0.64
C GLY A 228 20.19 3.85 -0.81
N PRO A 229 20.63 4.95 -1.45
CA PRO A 229 20.24 5.27 -2.84
C PRO A 229 20.63 4.18 -3.84
N ASN A 230 21.73 3.47 -3.61
CA ASN A 230 22.19 2.37 -4.46
C ASN A 230 21.33 1.09 -4.35
N ASN A 231 20.42 1.03 -3.39
CA ASN A 231 19.45 -0.06 -3.21
C ASN A 231 18.01 0.41 -3.44
N ALA A 232 17.84 1.57 -4.10
CA ALA A 232 16.53 2.18 -4.34
C ALA A 232 16.31 2.52 -5.82
N VAL A 233 15.04 2.63 -6.18
CA VAL A 233 14.57 3.16 -7.46
C VAL A 233 13.55 4.26 -7.18
N LEU A 234 13.77 5.44 -7.73
CA LEU A 234 12.80 6.53 -7.74
C LEU A 234 11.99 6.46 -9.04
N VAL A 235 10.68 6.44 -8.95
CA VAL A 235 9.76 6.49 -10.09
C VAL A 235 8.96 7.79 -10.01
N LEU A 236 8.96 8.53 -11.10
CA LEU A 236 8.15 9.73 -11.30
C LEU A 236 7.20 9.51 -12.49
N ALA A 237 5.89 9.76 -12.27
CA ALA A 237 4.88 9.58 -13.31
C ALA A 237 3.79 10.67 -13.27
#